data_741d444a53dc84b1ffc6f4800547eea9
#
_entry.id   741d444a53dc84b1ffc6f4800547eea9
#
_cell.length_a   1.000
_cell.length_b   1.000
_cell.length_c   1.000
_cell.angle_alpha   90.00
_cell.angle_beta   90.00
_cell.angle_gamma   90.00
#
_symmetry.space_group_name_H-M   'P 1'
#
loop_
_entity.id
_entity.type
_entity.pdbx_description
1 polymer ?
#
loop_
_entity_poly.entity_id
_entity_poly.type
_entity_poly.pdbx_seq_one_letter_code
_entity_poly.pdbx_strand_id
1 'polypeptide(L)'
;MPGAISENLAVLIVVALLSTAYIMPLLTKIGRFRVAEFFAVFMLALALSGGVYLAREILHNGAFTYAVGGWPAPWGIELSLDAVSGLFLITVGLVATPILLYASVDLVQDVGSRSRAAWFLTLFLLLVAALCGLGITGDLFNIYVMVEVATIASCAIVAAQNDATSVEATFKYLMLATIGSGFVLLAIGFLFVLTGNLNMNFIAQELAASWQNYPTALWVSLSFFMVGFGVKSALFPLHVWLPDAHSSAIAPSSAMLSSLAIKGYIIALLKVFYVAVGAEIITRLPITNILAVLGMLAIIAGALFALAQDELKRRLAFSTVSQVGYIFLGIGLGNIQGLTGSFMHILSHAITKAL
;
A
#
# COMPACT_ATOMS: atom_id res chain seq x y z
N MET A 1 6.44 -27.54 8.34
CA MET A 1 7.03 -26.31 8.92
C MET A 1 7.75 -25.58 7.80
N PRO A 2 7.56 -24.29 7.64
CA PRO A 2 8.36 -23.52 6.68
C PRO A 2 9.85 -23.69 7.02
N GLY A 3 10.70 -23.72 6.00
CA GLY A 3 12.14 -23.86 6.23
C GLY A 3 12.71 -22.56 6.81
N ALA A 4 13.82 -22.63 7.57
CA ALA A 4 14.50 -21.45 8.13
C ALA A 4 14.83 -20.38 7.06
N ILE A 5 14.91 -20.76 5.79
CA ILE A 5 15.13 -19.84 4.66
C ILE A 5 13.89 -19.01 4.38
N SER A 6 12.67 -19.61 4.36
CA SER A 6 11.43 -18.89 4.05
C SER A 6 11.06 -17.88 5.14
N GLU A 7 11.30 -18.23 6.40
CA GLU A 7 11.03 -17.33 7.54
C GLU A 7 11.90 -16.07 7.48
N ASN A 8 13.20 -16.23 7.26
CA ASN A 8 14.13 -15.09 7.19
C ASN A 8 13.96 -14.27 5.89
N LEU A 9 13.57 -14.92 4.77
CA LEU A 9 13.43 -14.25 3.48
C LEU A 9 12.39 -13.13 3.50
N ALA A 10 11.31 -13.29 4.27
CA ALA A 10 10.25 -12.28 4.39
C ALA A 10 10.79 -10.94 4.93
N VAL A 11 11.56 -10.99 6.03
CA VAL A 11 12.16 -9.77 6.58
C VAL A 11 13.32 -9.28 5.70
N LEU A 12 14.09 -10.20 5.09
CA LEU A 12 15.22 -9.84 4.24
C LEU A 12 14.80 -9.05 2.99
N ILE A 13 13.65 -9.33 2.38
CA ILE A 13 13.12 -8.57 1.26
C ILE A 13 12.96 -7.09 1.65
N VAL A 14 12.31 -6.81 2.77
CA VAL A 14 12.08 -5.43 3.23
C VAL A 14 13.39 -4.75 3.61
N VAL A 15 14.23 -5.41 4.41
CA VAL A 15 15.52 -4.86 4.87
C VAL A 15 16.47 -4.63 3.70
N ALA A 16 16.53 -5.53 2.73
CA ALA A 16 17.38 -5.38 1.56
C ALA A 16 16.96 -4.18 0.69
N LEU A 17 15.66 -3.99 0.47
CA LEU A 17 15.12 -2.84 -0.27
C LEU A 17 15.38 -1.52 0.50
N LEU A 18 15.15 -1.47 1.82
CA LEU A 18 15.45 -0.32 2.66
C LEU A 18 16.95 0.02 2.61
N SER A 19 17.81 -0.98 2.82
CA SER A 19 19.28 -0.80 2.77
C SER A 19 19.73 -0.30 1.40
N THR A 20 19.17 -0.87 0.34
CA THR A 20 19.45 -0.42 -1.03
C THR A 20 19.04 1.04 -1.23
N ALA A 21 17.85 1.43 -0.76
CA ALA A 21 17.38 2.81 -0.84
C ALA A 21 18.36 3.80 -0.18
N TYR A 22 18.85 3.50 1.01
CA TYR A 22 19.81 4.36 1.72
C TYR A 22 21.20 4.41 1.05
N ILE A 23 21.60 3.37 0.34
CA ILE A 23 22.88 3.32 -0.36
C ILE A 23 22.84 4.08 -1.70
N MET A 24 21.66 4.29 -2.31
CA MET A 24 21.53 4.94 -3.64
C MET A 24 22.25 6.28 -3.76
N PRO A 25 22.09 7.26 -2.84
CA PRO A 25 22.78 8.55 -2.95
C PRO A 25 24.31 8.41 -2.90
N LEU A 26 24.81 7.42 -2.16
CA LEU A 26 26.25 7.15 -2.07
C LEU A 26 26.78 6.53 -3.36
N LEU A 27 26.09 5.52 -3.90
CA LEU A 27 26.46 4.88 -5.18
C LEU A 27 26.51 5.88 -6.32
N THR A 28 25.58 6.84 -6.35
CA THR A 28 25.54 7.85 -7.41
C THR A 28 26.65 8.90 -7.29
N LYS A 29 27.19 9.13 -6.07
CA LYS A 29 28.32 10.04 -5.84
C LYS A 29 29.66 9.40 -6.19
N ILE A 30 29.85 8.12 -5.83
CA ILE A 30 31.12 7.39 -6.00
C ILE A 30 31.22 6.77 -7.40
N GLY A 31 30.10 6.33 -7.98
CA GLY A 31 30.04 5.58 -9.21
C GLY A 31 29.37 6.31 -10.39
N ARG A 32 29.17 5.57 -11.47
CA ARG A 32 28.34 6.01 -12.58
C ARG A 32 26.86 5.83 -12.20
N PHE A 33 26.02 6.84 -12.48
CA PHE A 33 24.58 6.81 -12.20
C PHE A 33 23.89 5.51 -12.71
N ARG A 34 24.27 5.03 -13.90
CA ARG A 34 23.77 3.76 -14.46
C ARG A 34 24.04 2.53 -13.60
N VAL A 35 25.12 2.53 -12.79
CA VAL A 35 25.40 1.43 -11.86
C VAL A 35 24.37 1.39 -10.74
N ALA A 36 23.97 2.57 -10.23
CA ALA A 36 22.93 2.68 -9.21
C ALA A 36 21.57 2.25 -9.77
N GLU A 37 21.22 2.65 -11.00
CA GLU A 37 19.99 2.21 -11.67
C GLU A 37 19.96 0.68 -11.83
N PHE A 38 21.05 0.10 -12.39
CA PHE A 38 21.15 -1.35 -12.54
C PHE A 38 21.00 -2.08 -11.19
N PHE A 39 21.67 -1.58 -10.16
CA PHE A 39 21.58 -2.18 -8.82
C PHE A 39 20.16 -2.07 -8.25
N ALA A 40 19.48 -0.94 -8.42
CA ALA A 40 18.08 -0.78 -8.00
C ALA A 40 17.15 -1.77 -8.72
N VAL A 41 17.25 -1.90 -10.04
CA VAL A 41 16.47 -2.87 -10.83
C VAL A 41 16.79 -4.31 -10.42
N PHE A 42 18.07 -4.64 -10.21
CA PHE A 42 18.50 -5.95 -9.75
C PHE A 42 17.86 -6.31 -8.39
N MET A 43 17.86 -5.37 -7.45
CA MET A 43 17.26 -5.60 -6.13
C MET A 43 15.73 -5.75 -6.19
N LEU A 44 15.04 -5.06 -7.10
CA LEU A 44 13.62 -5.27 -7.36
C LEU A 44 13.33 -6.66 -7.96
N ALA A 45 14.16 -7.10 -8.91
CA ALA A 45 14.03 -8.42 -9.49
C ALA A 45 14.30 -9.53 -8.46
N LEU A 46 15.25 -9.30 -7.54
CA LEU A 46 15.51 -10.20 -6.42
C LEU A 46 14.33 -10.24 -5.44
N ALA A 47 13.73 -9.09 -5.11
CA ALA A 47 12.53 -9.00 -4.28
C ALA A 47 11.34 -9.73 -4.93
N LEU A 48 11.15 -9.59 -6.25
CA LEU A 48 10.14 -10.35 -7.00
C LEU A 48 10.39 -11.85 -6.91
N SER A 49 11.64 -12.31 -7.10
CA SER A 49 11.99 -13.73 -7.00
C SER A 49 11.72 -14.28 -5.60
N GLY A 50 12.06 -13.49 -4.57
CA GLY A 50 11.76 -13.81 -3.16
C GLY A 50 10.26 -13.87 -2.90
N GLY A 51 9.48 -12.93 -3.45
CA GLY A 51 8.01 -12.95 -3.36
C GLY A 51 7.39 -14.19 -4.01
N VAL A 52 7.88 -14.59 -5.19
CA VAL A 52 7.44 -15.82 -5.87
C VAL A 52 7.79 -17.06 -5.04
N TYR A 53 9.00 -17.12 -4.48
CA TYR A 53 9.40 -18.22 -3.60
C TYR A 53 8.50 -18.31 -2.35
N LEU A 54 8.25 -17.18 -1.67
CA LEU A 54 7.37 -17.13 -0.49
C LEU A 54 5.94 -17.52 -0.83
N ALA A 55 5.39 -17.05 -1.95
CA ALA A 55 4.06 -17.44 -2.39
C ALA A 55 3.95 -18.93 -2.66
N ARG A 56 4.97 -19.54 -3.30
CA ARG A 56 5.04 -20.98 -3.51
C ARG A 56 5.09 -21.74 -2.17
N GLU A 57 5.91 -21.27 -1.22
CA GLU A 57 6.01 -21.87 0.11
C GLU A 57 4.67 -21.83 0.85
N ILE A 58 3.97 -20.69 0.80
CA ILE A 58 2.63 -20.54 1.40
C ILE A 58 1.62 -21.49 0.77
N LEU A 59 1.65 -21.70 -0.55
CA LEU A 59 0.74 -22.62 -1.24
C LEU A 59 1.01 -24.08 -0.89
N HIS A 60 2.26 -24.45 -0.60
CA HIS A 60 2.61 -25.85 -0.27
C HIS A 60 2.49 -26.17 1.22
N ASN A 61 2.93 -25.25 2.09
CA ASN A 61 3.07 -25.49 3.52
C ASN A 61 2.03 -24.73 4.38
N GLY A 62 1.19 -23.89 3.76
CA GLY A 62 0.21 -23.06 4.44
C GLY A 62 0.79 -21.71 4.91
N ALA A 63 -0.09 -20.91 5.51
CA ALA A 63 0.29 -19.62 6.10
C ALA A 63 1.21 -19.83 7.31
N PHE A 64 2.13 -18.90 7.53
CA PHE A 64 3.07 -18.93 8.64
C PHE A 64 3.35 -17.54 9.19
N THR A 65 3.88 -17.48 10.41
CA THR A 65 4.28 -16.23 11.06
C THR A 65 5.78 -16.23 11.37
N TYR A 66 6.37 -15.04 11.46
CA TYR A 66 7.77 -14.83 11.79
C TYR A 66 7.91 -13.72 12.84
N ALA A 67 8.50 -14.07 13.99
CA ALA A 67 8.79 -13.11 15.06
C ALA A 67 10.09 -12.35 14.74
N VAL A 68 10.00 -11.05 14.49
CA VAL A 68 11.18 -10.22 14.15
C VAL A 68 12.15 -10.18 15.30
N GLY A 69 13.41 -10.54 15.02
CA GLY A 69 14.47 -10.59 16.03
C GLY A 69 14.31 -11.69 17.08
N GLY A 70 13.41 -12.66 16.87
CA GLY A 70 13.15 -13.77 17.80
C GLY A 70 12.28 -13.37 19.00
N TRP A 71 11.73 -12.15 19.04
CA TRP A 71 10.82 -11.71 20.08
C TRP A 71 9.37 -12.07 19.71
N PRO A 72 8.73 -13.00 20.48
CA PRO A 72 7.36 -13.39 20.18
C PRO A 72 6.37 -12.26 20.46
N ALA A 73 5.25 -12.26 19.75
CA ALA A 73 4.12 -11.38 20.07
C ALA A 73 3.57 -11.72 21.50
N PRO A 74 3.10 -10.74 22.28
CA PRO A 74 2.86 -9.34 21.91
C PRO A 74 4.06 -8.40 22.10
N TRP A 75 5.22 -8.92 22.53
CA TRP A 75 6.40 -8.10 22.86
C TRP A 75 7.18 -7.64 21.63
N GLY A 76 7.17 -8.46 20.57
CA GLY A 76 7.85 -8.17 19.30
C GLY A 76 6.87 -8.03 18.15
N ILE A 77 7.37 -7.45 17.04
CA ILE A 77 6.62 -7.37 15.79
C ILE A 77 6.58 -8.76 15.13
N GLU A 78 5.41 -9.19 14.76
CA GLU A 78 5.20 -10.43 14.01
C GLU A 78 4.89 -10.10 12.55
N LEU A 79 5.54 -10.81 11.63
CA LEU A 79 5.16 -10.83 10.23
C LEU A 79 4.20 -12.00 10.01
N SER A 80 3.12 -11.75 9.29
CA SER A 80 2.09 -12.76 8.98
C SER A 80 2.02 -12.92 7.46
N LEU A 81 2.38 -14.11 7.01
CA LEU A 81 2.46 -14.48 5.61
C LEU A 81 1.35 -15.45 5.26
N ASP A 82 0.43 -15.00 4.43
CA ASP A 82 -0.70 -15.72 3.89
C ASP A 82 -0.77 -15.61 2.36
N ALA A 83 -1.77 -16.21 1.74
CA ALA A 83 -1.94 -16.15 0.29
C ALA A 83 -2.06 -14.72 -0.26
N VAL A 84 -2.69 -13.81 0.51
CA VAL A 84 -2.82 -12.39 0.13
C VAL A 84 -1.47 -11.70 0.17
N SER A 85 -0.66 -11.97 1.21
CA SER A 85 0.70 -11.46 1.34
C SER A 85 1.58 -11.90 0.17
N GLY A 86 1.54 -13.19 -0.18
CA GLY A 86 2.29 -13.75 -1.31
C GLY A 86 1.89 -13.12 -2.65
N LEU A 87 0.58 -13.02 -2.92
CA LEU A 87 0.07 -12.38 -4.13
C LEU A 87 0.47 -10.90 -4.21
N PHE A 88 0.41 -10.18 -3.10
CA PHE A 88 0.76 -8.77 -3.07
C PHE A 88 2.25 -8.52 -3.27
N LEU A 89 3.14 -9.33 -2.66
CA LEU A 89 4.59 -9.26 -2.91
C LEU A 89 4.93 -9.48 -4.39
N ILE A 90 4.32 -10.48 -5.04
CA ILE A 90 4.47 -10.72 -6.49
C ILE A 90 3.99 -9.49 -7.27
N THR A 91 2.81 -8.96 -6.93
CA THR A 91 2.24 -7.78 -7.61
C THR A 91 3.18 -6.58 -7.51
N VAL A 92 3.71 -6.31 -6.31
CA VAL A 92 4.65 -5.19 -6.09
C VAL A 92 5.92 -5.36 -6.94
N GLY A 93 6.56 -6.53 -6.89
CA GLY A 93 7.78 -6.77 -7.66
C GLY A 93 7.56 -6.77 -9.19
N LEU A 94 6.45 -7.40 -9.63
CA LEU A 94 6.08 -7.49 -11.06
C LEU A 94 5.79 -6.11 -11.67
N VAL A 95 5.22 -5.20 -10.90
CA VAL A 95 4.82 -3.87 -11.38
C VAL A 95 5.93 -2.84 -11.15
N ALA A 96 6.60 -2.84 -10.00
CA ALA A 96 7.65 -1.87 -9.71
C ALA A 96 8.88 -2.01 -10.63
N THR A 97 9.24 -3.25 -11.00
CA THR A 97 10.42 -3.50 -11.86
C THR A 97 10.28 -2.87 -13.24
N PRO A 98 9.21 -3.09 -14.04
CA PRO A 98 9.06 -2.42 -15.34
C PRO A 98 8.92 -0.90 -15.21
N ILE A 99 8.25 -0.38 -14.17
CA ILE A 99 8.15 1.08 -13.96
C ILE A 99 9.55 1.68 -13.78
N LEU A 100 10.42 1.04 -12.99
CA LEU A 100 11.78 1.53 -12.79
C LEU A 100 12.65 1.38 -14.05
N LEU A 101 12.48 0.30 -14.80
CA LEU A 101 13.14 0.12 -16.10
C LEU A 101 12.74 1.22 -17.09
N TYR A 102 11.45 1.55 -17.17
CA TYR A 102 10.96 2.65 -17.97
C TYR A 102 11.55 4.00 -17.50
N ALA A 103 11.51 4.25 -16.18
CA ALA A 103 12.08 5.47 -15.60
C ALA A 103 13.57 5.63 -15.93
N SER A 104 14.36 4.57 -15.93
CA SER A 104 15.81 4.61 -16.14
C SER A 104 16.24 5.11 -17.53
N VAL A 105 15.33 5.18 -18.50
CA VAL A 105 15.64 5.69 -19.85
C VAL A 105 15.92 7.19 -19.81
N ASP A 106 15.04 8.00 -19.21
CA ASP A 106 15.09 9.46 -19.26
C ASP A 106 15.02 10.15 -17.88
N LEU A 107 15.17 9.42 -16.77
CA LEU A 107 14.97 9.92 -15.41
C LEU A 107 15.72 11.22 -15.12
N VAL A 108 17.00 11.30 -15.54
CA VAL A 108 17.83 12.50 -15.28
C VAL A 108 17.28 13.72 -16.03
N GLN A 109 16.68 13.53 -17.21
CA GLN A 109 16.06 14.61 -18.00
C GLN A 109 14.76 15.03 -17.34
N ASP A 110 13.91 14.07 -16.95
CA ASP A 110 12.61 14.31 -16.34
C ASP A 110 12.70 15.09 -15.02
N VAL A 111 13.70 14.77 -14.18
CA VAL A 111 13.89 15.44 -12.89
C VAL A 111 14.91 16.60 -12.93
N GLY A 112 15.59 16.80 -14.06
CA GLY A 112 16.48 17.93 -14.33
C GLY A 112 17.89 17.82 -13.75
N SER A 113 18.24 16.81 -12.92
CA SER A 113 19.61 16.61 -12.43
C SER A 113 19.86 15.18 -11.92
N ARG A 114 21.16 14.75 -11.99
CA ARG A 114 21.58 13.46 -11.44
C ARG A 114 21.34 13.33 -9.94
N SER A 115 21.47 14.42 -9.18
CA SER A 115 21.22 14.40 -7.74
C SER A 115 19.75 14.13 -7.42
N ARG A 116 18.81 14.78 -8.13
CA ARG A 116 17.38 14.53 -7.98
C ARG A 116 17.01 13.12 -8.42
N ALA A 117 17.60 12.63 -9.51
CA ALA A 117 17.40 11.27 -9.98
C ALA A 117 17.87 10.23 -8.93
N ALA A 118 18.98 10.48 -8.23
CA ALA A 118 19.42 9.63 -7.12
C ALA A 118 18.41 9.61 -5.96
N TRP A 119 17.88 10.76 -5.59
CA TRP A 119 16.82 10.84 -4.56
C TRP A 119 15.52 10.18 -5.02
N PHE A 120 15.17 10.29 -6.31
CA PHE A 120 14.03 9.58 -6.87
C PHE A 120 14.19 8.06 -6.72
N LEU A 121 15.35 7.48 -7.06
CA LEU A 121 15.63 6.06 -6.87
C LEU A 121 15.52 5.65 -5.40
N THR A 122 16.04 6.46 -4.48
CA THR A 122 15.92 6.25 -3.03
C THR A 122 14.45 6.18 -2.61
N LEU A 123 13.66 7.19 -2.97
CA LEU A 123 12.26 7.30 -2.58
C LEU A 123 11.40 6.21 -3.23
N PHE A 124 11.70 5.86 -4.47
CA PHE A 124 11.04 4.76 -5.17
C PHE A 124 11.27 3.42 -4.44
N LEU A 125 12.50 3.11 -4.06
CA LEU A 125 12.82 1.89 -3.33
C LEU A 125 12.27 1.89 -1.90
N LEU A 126 12.25 3.04 -1.21
CA LEU A 126 11.60 3.20 0.09
C LEU A 126 10.10 2.92 -0.01
N LEU A 127 9.44 3.43 -1.05
CA LEU A 127 8.02 3.14 -1.29
C LEU A 127 7.79 1.66 -1.52
N VAL A 128 8.58 1.01 -2.38
CA VAL A 128 8.47 -0.44 -2.63
C VAL A 128 8.70 -1.24 -1.35
N ALA A 129 9.72 -0.90 -0.55
CA ALA A 129 10.00 -1.55 0.72
C ALA A 129 8.82 -1.44 1.70
N ALA A 130 8.24 -0.24 1.81
CA ALA A 130 7.08 0.00 2.67
C ALA A 130 5.85 -0.79 2.20
N LEU A 131 5.61 -0.88 0.90
CA LEU A 131 4.51 -1.67 0.34
C LEU A 131 4.71 -3.18 0.60
N CYS A 132 5.94 -3.69 0.44
CA CYS A 132 6.26 -5.07 0.82
C CYS A 132 6.00 -5.29 2.32
N GLY A 133 6.44 -4.35 3.18
CA GLY A 133 6.18 -4.37 4.61
C GLY A 133 4.70 -4.40 4.96
N LEU A 134 3.87 -3.58 4.30
CA LEU A 134 2.40 -3.58 4.46
C LEU A 134 1.78 -4.94 4.10
N GLY A 135 2.30 -5.59 3.05
CA GLY A 135 1.82 -6.90 2.62
C GLY A 135 2.04 -8.00 3.66
N ILE A 136 3.14 -7.96 4.40
CA ILE A 136 3.57 -9.07 5.27
C ILE A 136 3.40 -8.82 6.76
N THR A 137 3.14 -7.58 7.21
CA THR A 137 3.03 -7.29 8.65
C THR A 137 1.79 -7.93 9.29
N GLY A 138 1.93 -8.43 10.52
CA GLY A 138 0.86 -8.92 11.39
C GLY A 138 0.58 -8.01 12.60
N ASP A 139 1.12 -6.78 12.59
CA ASP A 139 1.03 -5.82 13.69
C ASP A 139 0.45 -4.49 13.22
N LEU A 140 -0.52 -3.93 13.96
CA LEU A 140 -1.22 -2.70 13.58
C LEU A 140 -0.33 -1.46 13.65
N PHE A 141 0.58 -1.39 14.63
CA PHE A 141 1.47 -0.25 14.72
C PHE A 141 2.51 -0.28 13.60
N ASN A 142 2.99 -1.47 13.24
CA ASN A 142 3.87 -1.63 12.09
C ASN A 142 3.15 -1.31 10.76
N ILE A 143 1.82 -1.59 10.63
CA ILE A 143 1.03 -1.06 9.50
C ILE A 143 1.15 0.47 9.46
N TYR A 144 0.93 1.15 10.60
CA TYR A 144 1.01 2.61 10.65
C TYR A 144 2.39 3.11 10.21
N VAL A 145 3.47 2.54 10.72
CA VAL A 145 4.85 2.91 10.34
C VAL A 145 5.07 2.75 8.83
N MET A 146 4.69 1.60 8.26
CA MET A 146 4.85 1.35 6.82
C MET A 146 3.97 2.28 5.97
N VAL A 147 2.76 2.61 6.45
CA VAL A 147 1.87 3.59 5.83
C VAL A 147 2.52 4.97 5.80
N GLU A 148 3.20 5.40 6.89
CA GLU A 148 3.88 6.70 6.93
C GLU A 148 5.08 6.74 5.98
N VAL A 149 5.92 5.71 5.99
CA VAL A 149 7.05 5.61 5.05
C VAL A 149 6.55 5.66 3.60
N ALA A 150 5.50 4.89 3.27
CA ALA A 150 4.89 4.91 1.94
C ALA A 150 4.32 6.28 1.59
N THR A 151 3.68 6.97 2.53
CA THR A 151 3.08 8.29 2.33
C THR A 151 4.13 9.34 2.01
N ILE A 152 5.18 9.43 2.85
CA ILE A 152 6.25 10.42 2.64
C ILE A 152 6.97 10.14 1.32
N ALA A 153 7.32 8.88 1.05
CA ALA A 153 7.96 8.50 -0.20
C ALA A 153 7.08 8.83 -1.43
N SER A 154 5.77 8.52 -1.36
CA SER A 154 4.81 8.84 -2.42
C SER A 154 4.69 10.34 -2.68
N CYS A 155 4.56 11.14 -1.62
CA CYS A 155 4.50 12.60 -1.76
C CYS A 155 5.79 13.16 -2.39
N ALA A 156 6.95 12.67 -1.94
CA ALA A 156 8.23 13.15 -2.43
C ALA A 156 8.49 12.78 -3.90
N ILE A 157 8.03 11.61 -4.38
CA ILE A 157 8.16 11.27 -5.81
C ILE A 157 7.21 12.07 -6.71
N VAL A 158 6.09 12.58 -6.18
CA VAL A 158 5.22 13.53 -6.92
C VAL A 158 5.95 14.85 -7.14
N ALA A 159 6.69 15.34 -6.14
CA ALA A 159 7.49 16.57 -6.22
C ALA A 159 8.78 16.43 -7.05
N ALA A 160 9.07 15.28 -7.64
CA ALA A 160 10.36 14.99 -8.28
C ALA A 160 10.70 15.98 -9.42
N GLN A 161 9.70 16.49 -10.13
CA GLN A 161 9.87 17.51 -11.19
C GLN A 161 10.27 18.88 -10.63
N ASN A 162 9.84 19.18 -9.39
CA ASN A 162 10.19 20.39 -8.63
C ASN A 162 9.83 21.70 -9.35
N ASP A 163 8.71 21.72 -10.03
CA ASP A 163 8.05 22.93 -10.53
C ASP A 163 6.93 23.39 -9.57
N ALA A 164 6.37 24.58 -9.79
CA ALA A 164 5.37 25.15 -8.89
C ALA A 164 4.12 24.28 -8.78
N THR A 165 3.71 23.65 -9.88
CA THR A 165 2.50 22.81 -9.95
C THR A 165 2.69 21.49 -9.20
N SER A 166 3.85 20.83 -9.35
CA SER A 166 4.14 19.58 -8.63
C SER A 166 4.33 19.81 -7.14
N VAL A 167 4.92 20.94 -6.74
CA VAL A 167 5.06 21.30 -5.31
C VAL A 167 3.69 21.59 -4.68
N GLU A 168 2.82 22.34 -5.35
CA GLU A 168 1.45 22.60 -4.89
C GLU A 168 0.64 21.31 -4.74
N ALA A 169 0.66 20.45 -5.77
CA ALA A 169 -0.03 19.17 -5.75
C ALA A 169 0.49 18.26 -4.64
N THR A 170 1.81 18.23 -4.43
CA THR A 170 2.45 17.48 -3.35
C THR A 170 2.00 17.99 -1.98
N PHE A 171 1.93 19.31 -1.80
CA PHE A 171 1.47 19.88 -0.52
C PHE A 171 0.02 19.49 -0.22
N LYS A 172 -0.89 19.60 -1.20
CA LYS A 172 -2.29 19.15 -1.07
C LYS A 172 -2.37 17.66 -0.72
N TYR A 173 -1.58 16.83 -1.42
CA TYR A 173 -1.52 15.39 -1.16
C TYR A 173 -1.01 15.11 0.25
N LEU A 174 0.11 15.70 0.66
CA LEU A 174 0.69 15.52 1.99
C LEU A 174 -0.29 15.90 3.10
N MET A 175 -0.95 17.06 3.00
CA MET A 175 -1.93 17.52 4.00
C MET A 175 -3.07 16.52 4.18
N LEU A 176 -3.70 16.08 3.09
CA LEU A 176 -4.78 15.11 3.16
C LEU A 176 -4.29 13.73 3.64
N ALA A 177 -3.13 13.29 3.15
CA ALA A 177 -2.57 12.01 3.55
C ALA A 177 -2.19 11.98 5.04
N THR A 178 -1.67 13.08 5.59
CA THR A 178 -1.37 13.21 7.04
C THR A 178 -2.64 13.17 7.89
N ILE A 179 -3.71 13.84 7.45
CA ILE A 179 -5.03 13.72 8.11
C ILE A 179 -5.50 12.26 8.08
N GLY A 180 -5.38 11.58 6.94
CA GLY A 180 -5.69 10.16 6.81
C GLY A 180 -4.89 9.29 7.77
N SER A 181 -3.58 9.55 7.92
CA SER A 181 -2.72 8.86 8.89
C SER A 181 -3.16 9.09 10.33
N GLY A 182 -3.56 10.32 10.67
CA GLY A 182 -4.10 10.66 11.99
C GLY A 182 -5.35 9.82 12.32
N PHE A 183 -6.26 9.64 11.37
CA PHE A 183 -7.42 8.76 11.53
C PHE A 183 -7.01 7.29 11.72
N VAL A 184 -6.04 6.79 10.95
CA VAL A 184 -5.52 5.41 11.13
C VAL A 184 -4.93 5.23 12.52
N LEU A 185 -4.13 6.19 13.01
CA LEU A 185 -3.52 6.11 14.34
C LEU A 185 -4.57 6.16 15.45
N LEU A 186 -5.57 7.04 15.35
CA LEU A 186 -6.69 7.08 16.28
C LEU A 186 -7.46 5.76 16.29
N ALA A 187 -7.72 5.17 15.13
CA ALA A 187 -8.38 3.87 15.00
C ALA A 187 -7.60 2.76 15.71
N ILE A 188 -6.28 2.72 15.53
CA ILE A 188 -5.38 1.79 16.24
C ILE A 188 -5.47 2.04 17.76
N GLY A 189 -5.46 3.28 18.20
CA GLY A 189 -5.61 3.63 19.61
C GLY A 189 -6.91 3.12 20.22
N PHE A 190 -8.05 3.25 19.52
CA PHE A 190 -9.32 2.67 19.97
C PHE A 190 -9.30 1.14 20.05
N LEU A 191 -8.73 0.44 19.03
CA LEU A 191 -8.58 -1.00 19.11
C LEU A 191 -7.66 -1.43 20.25
N PHE A 192 -6.57 -0.70 20.46
CA PHE A 192 -5.66 -0.98 21.57
C PHE A 192 -6.34 -0.81 22.94
N VAL A 193 -7.15 0.23 23.13
CA VAL A 193 -7.94 0.40 24.36
C VAL A 193 -8.93 -0.74 24.59
N LEU A 194 -9.50 -1.29 23.50
CA LEU A 194 -10.46 -2.40 23.59
C LEU A 194 -9.81 -3.75 23.88
N THR A 195 -8.60 -4.00 23.32
CA THR A 195 -8.00 -5.33 23.29
C THR A 195 -6.69 -5.45 24.08
N GLY A 196 -6.05 -4.30 24.40
CA GLY A 196 -4.73 -4.29 25.02
C GLY A 196 -3.58 -4.78 24.13
N ASN A 197 -3.84 -5.02 22.84
CA ASN A 197 -2.90 -5.65 21.91
C ASN A 197 -2.77 -4.85 20.60
N LEU A 198 -1.60 -5.00 19.94
CA LEU A 198 -1.33 -4.47 18.60
C LEU A 198 -1.14 -5.58 17.56
N ASN A 199 -0.85 -6.80 18.00
CA ASN A 199 -0.79 -7.97 17.13
C ASN A 199 -2.20 -8.37 16.66
N MET A 200 -2.38 -8.54 15.35
CA MET A 200 -3.69 -8.77 14.74
C MET A 200 -4.34 -10.07 15.20
N ASN A 201 -3.56 -11.13 15.41
CA ASN A 201 -4.09 -12.42 15.85
C ASN A 201 -4.64 -12.34 17.28
N PHE A 202 -3.94 -11.63 18.19
CA PHE A 202 -4.42 -11.42 19.56
C PHE A 202 -5.63 -10.49 19.59
N ILE A 203 -5.65 -9.43 18.76
CA ILE A 203 -6.83 -8.57 18.61
C ILE A 203 -8.03 -9.38 18.16
N ALA A 204 -7.88 -10.26 17.18
CA ALA A 204 -8.97 -11.11 16.69
C ALA A 204 -9.52 -12.02 17.79
N GLN A 205 -8.66 -12.62 18.63
CA GLN A 205 -9.06 -13.46 19.74
C GLN A 205 -9.84 -12.67 20.80
N GLU A 206 -9.34 -11.52 21.21
CA GLU A 206 -10.00 -10.66 22.20
C GLU A 206 -11.34 -10.13 21.71
N LEU A 207 -11.40 -9.67 20.45
CA LEU A 207 -12.65 -9.19 19.87
C LEU A 207 -13.68 -10.31 19.72
N ALA A 208 -13.28 -11.53 19.32
CA ALA A 208 -14.19 -12.66 19.22
C ALA A 208 -14.93 -12.93 20.56
N ALA A 209 -14.24 -12.71 21.69
CA ALA A 209 -14.80 -12.92 23.02
C ALA A 209 -15.61 -11.71 23.55
N SER A 210 -15.28 -10.48 23.16
CA SER A 210 -15.73 -9.30 23.91
C SER A 210 -16.33 -8.16 23.07
N TRP A 211 -16.34 -8.21 21.73
CA TRP A 211 -16.76 -7.09 20.88
C TRP A 211 -18.18 -6.58 21.19
N GLN A 212 -19.09 -7.49 21.63
CA GLN A 212 -20.47 -7.13 21.95
C GLN A 212 -20.61 -6.24 23.20
N ASN A 213 -19.58 -6.21 24.05
CA ASN A 213 -19.56 -5.36 25.25
C ASN A 213 -19.31 -3.88 24.91
N TYR A 214 -18.60 -3.63 23.78
CA TYR A 214 -18.19 -2.28 23.39
C TYR A 214 -18.44 -2.00 21.89
N PRO A 215 -19.67 -2.23 21.38
CA PRO A 215 -19.94 -2.15 19.94
C PRO A 215 -19.71 -0.75 19.38
N THR A 216 -20.04 0.28 20.15
CA THR A 216 -19.87 1.68 19.72
C THR A 216 -18.39 2.06 19.55
N ALA A 217 -17.52 1.63 20.47
CA ALA A 217 -16.09 1.93 20.40
C ALA A 217 -15.44 1.19 19.21
N LEU A 218 -15.84 -0.05 18.96
CA LEU A 218 -15.41 -0.79 17.77
C LEU A 218 -15.89 -0.09 16.49
N TRP A 219 -17.14 0.37 16.44
CA TRP A 219 -17.69 1.13 15.33
C TRP A 219 -16.86 2.38 15.02
N VAL A 220 -16.54 3.17 16.06
CA VAL A 220 -15.73 4.39 15.93
C VAL A 220 -14.36 4.05 15.36
N SER A 221 -13.70 3.02 15.88
CA SER A 221 -12.41 2.57 15.37
C SER A 221 -12.47 2.20 13.89
N LEU A 222 -13.43 1.35 13.50
CA LEU A 222 -13.57 0.89 12.12
C LEU A 222 -13.94 2.03 11.16
N SER A 223 -14.74 3.00 11.62
CA SER A 223 -15.05 4.22 10.86
C SER A 223 -13.80 5.07 10.62
N PHE A 224 -12.94 5.21 11.62
CA PHE A 224 -11.67 5.91 11.48
C PHE A 224 -10.72 5.20 10.51
N PHE A 225 -10.62 3.86 10.56
CA PHE A 225 -9.87 3.12 9.55
C PHE A 225 -10.43 3.34 8.13
N MET A 226 -11.76 3.31 7.99
CA MET A 226 -12.42 3.56 6.70
C MET A 226 -12.08 4.95 6.14
N VAL A 227 -12.17 5.99 6.97
CA VAL A 227 -11.83 7.36 6.54
C VAL A 227 -10.34 7.47 6.25
N GLY A 228 -9.47 6.99 7.14
CA GLY A 228 -8.02 7.10 7.00
C GLY A 228 -7.49 6.38 5.75
N PHE A 229 -7.84 5.12 5.58
CA PHE A 229 -7.47 4.37 4.37
C PHE A 229 -8.26 4.81 3.14
N GLY A 230 -9.49 5.31 3.31
CA GLY A 230 -10.28 5.91 2.23
C GLY A 230 -9.61 7.12 1.61
N VAL A 231 -9.05 8.03 2.43
CA VAL A 231 -8.22 9.15 1.94
C VAL A 231 -7.00 8.63 1.18
N LYS A 232 -6.25 7.69 1.77
CA LYS A 232 -5.01 7.16 1.18
C LYS A 232 -5.23 6.35 -0.09
N SER A 233 -6.34 5.63 -0.19
CA SER A 233 -6.72 4.86 -1.38
C SER A 233 -7.52 5.65 -2.40
N ALA A 234 -7.74 6.94 -2.17
CA ALA A 234 -8.53 7.83 -3.02
C ALA A 234 -9.97 7.31 -3.27
N LEU A 235 -10.60 6.75 -2.24
CA LEU A 235 -12.02 6.38 -2.29
C LEU A 235 -12.90 7.64 -2.36
N PHE A 236 -13.88 7.66 -3.26
CA PHE A 236 -14.85 8.77 -3.34
C PHE A 236 -15.66 8.87 -2.02
N PRO A 237 -15.84 10.09 -1.47
CA PRO A 237 -15.46 11.41 -1.97
C PRO A 237 -14.06 11.90 -1.54
N LEU A 238 -13.24 11.08 -0.90
CA LEU A 238 -11.95 11.44 -0.31
C LEU A 238 -10.77 11.49 -1.33
N HIS A 239 -11.06 11.42 -2.62
CA HIS A 239 -10.12 11.29 -3.74
C HIS A 239 -9.52 12.62 -4.24
N VAL A 240 -9.86 13.74 -3.63
CA VAL A 240 -9.64 15.11 -4.18
C VAL A 240 -8.17 15.40 -4.51
N TRP A 241 -7.23 14.80 -3.79
CA TRP A 241 -5.78 14.96 -4.01
C TRP A 241 -5.26 14.26 -5.27
N LEU A 242 -5.95 13.19 -5.69
CA LEU A 242 -5.43 12.27 -6.71
C LEU A 242 -5.25 12.89 -8.10
N PRO A 243 -6.23 13.63 -8.66
CA PRO A 243 -6.09 14.23 -9.99
C PRO A 243 -4.93 15.21 -10.08
N ASP A 244 -4.74 16.05 -9.08
CA ASP A 244 -3.65 17.04 -9.05
C ASP A 244 -2.28 16.34 -8.89
N ALA A 245 -2.17 15.34 -8.01
CA ALA A 245 -0.95 14.57 -7.83
C ALA A 245 -0.52 13.83 -9.12
N HIS A 246 -1.48 13.25 -9.85
CA HIS A 246 -1.18 12.52 -11.09
C HIS A 246 -0.84 13.43 -12.26
N SER A 247 -1.56 14.55 -12.43
CA SER A 247 -1.33 15.46 -13.56
C SER A 247 0.02 16.15 -13.47
N SER A 248 0.46 16.51 -12.25
CA SER A 248 1.71 17.21 -12.00
C SER A 248 2.95 16.31 -11.88
N ALA A 249 2.78 15.01 -11.62
CA ALA A 249 3.89 14.08 -11.45
C ALA A 249 4.49 13.64 -12.79
N ILE A 250 5.80 13.26 -12.79
CA ILE A 250 6.39 12.54 -13.92
C ILE A 250 5.71 11.18 -14.13
N ALA A 251 5.79 10.64 -15.34
CA ALA A 251 5.07 9.40 -15.69
C ALA A 251 5.37 8.22 -14.75
N PRO A 252 6.64 7.92 -14.38
CA PRO A 252 6.94 6.84 -13.44
C PRO A 252 6.33 7.05 -12.04
N SER A 253 6.28 8.29 -11.54
CA SER A 253 5.64 8.62 -10.26
C SER A 253 4.15 8.36 -10.32
N SER A 254 3.48 8.85 -11.37
CA SER A 254 2.05 8.66 -11.59
C SER A 254 1.70 7.17 -11.73
N ALA A 255 2.49 6.40 -12.49
CA ALA A 255 2.35 4.97 -12.62
C ALA A 255 2.46 4.27 -11.25
N MET A 256 3.48 4.60 -10.44
CA MET A 256 3.72 4.00 -9.12
C MET A 256 2.59 4.29 -8.13
N LEU A 257 2.07 5.53 -8.09
CA LEU A 257 0.95 5.89 -7.22
C LEU A 257 -0.30 5.10 -7.59
N SER A 258 -0.69 5.13 -8.88
CA SER A 258 -1.90 4.50 -9.34
C SER A 258 -1.86 2.98 -9.29
N SER A 259 -0.72 2.38 -9.65
CA SER A 259 -0.59 0.92 -9.74
C SER A 259 -0.36 0.26 -8.39
N LEU A 260 0.43 0.83 -7.49
CA LEU A 260 0.90 0.15 -6.27
C LEU A 260 0.54 0.86 -4.96
N ALA A 261 0.82 2.16 -4.80
CA ALA A 261 0.64 2.83 -3.52
C ALA A 261 -0.80 2.72 -3.01
N ILE A 262 -1.78 3.05 -3.84
CA ILE A 262 -3.22 2.93 -3.52
C ILE A 262 -3.58 1.50 -3.09
N LYS A 263 -3.04 0.48 -3.77
CA LYS A 263 -3.32 -0.93 -3.47
C LYS A 263 -2.72 -1.36 -2.15
N GLY A 264 -1.54 -0.87 -1.81
CA GLY A 264 -0.93 -1.13 -0.49
C GLY A 264 -1.82 -0.67 0.65
N TYR A 265 -2.43 0.50 0.53
CA TYR A 265 -3.37 1.00 1.54
C TYR A 265 -4.68 0.20 1.60
N ILE A 266 -5.18 -0.29 0.45
CA ILE A 266 -6.34 -1.19 0.41
C ILE A 266 -6.01 -2.53 1.06
N ILE A 267 -4.85 -3.13 0.78
CA ILE A 267 -4.40 -4.37 1.41
C ILE A 267 -4.27 -4.19 2.93
N ALA A 268 -3.71 -3.06 3.39
CA ALA A 268 -3.65 -2.75 4.81
C ALA A 268 -5.05 -2.70 5.47
N LEU A 269 -6.02 -2.04 4.83
CA LEU A 269 -7.41 -2.02 5.30
C LEU A 269 -8.02 -3.43 5.35
N LEU A 270 -7.79 -4.25 4.32
CA LEU A 270 -8.29 -5.64 4.28
C LEU A 270 -7.67 -6.49 5.39
N LYS A 271 -6.38 -6.32 5.70
CA LYS A 271 -5.75 -7.01 6.84
C LYS A 271 -6.38 -6.57 8.16
N VAL A 272 -6.63 -5.28 8.36
CA VAL A 272 -7.33 -4.80 9.56
C VAL A 272 -8.72 -5.42 9.65
N PHE A 273 -9.51 -5.39 8.59
CA PHE A 273 -10.89 -5.85 8.63
C PHE A 273 -11.02 -7.37 8.77
N TYR A 274 -10.25 -8.12 8.01
CA TYR A 274 -10.43 -9.56 7.92
C TYR A 274 -9.46 -10.38 8.77
N VAL A 275 -8.29 -9.84 9.14
CA VAL A 275 -7.33 -10.52 10.00
C VAL A 275 -7.44 -10.02 11.45
N ALA A 276 -7.42 -8.70 11.69
CA ALA A 276 -7.45 -8.17 13.05
C ALA A 276 -8.86 -8.18 13.67
N VAL A 277 -9.91 -7.84 12.89
CA VAL A 277 -11.29 -7.77 13.42
C VAL A 277 -12.04 -9.07 13.17
N GLY A 278 -11.82 -9.68 12.01
CA GLY A 278 -12.45 -10.94 11.63
C GLY A 278 -13.70 -10.77 10.77
N ALA A 279 -13.86 -11.69 9.82
CA ALA A 279 -14.94 -11.66 8.82
C ALA A 279 -16.34 -11.70 9.46
N GLU A 280 -16.51 -12.46 10.54
CA GLU A 280 -17.80 -12.61 11.23
C GLU A 280 -18.28 -11.28 11.80
N ILE A 281 -17.40 -10.52 12.44
CA ILE A 281 -17.74 -9.21 13.03
C ILE A 281 -18.02 -8.19 11.92
N ILE A 282 -17.15 -8.14 10.90
CA ILE A 282 -17.27 -7.21 9.77
C ILE A 282 -18.59 -7.40 9.01
N THR A 283 -19.04 -8.64 8.80
CA THR A 283 -20.29 -8.92 8.10
C THR A 283 -21.56 -8.64 8.95
N ARG A 284 -21.46 -8.67 10.28
CA ARG A 284 -22.55 -8.28 11.17
C ARG A 284 -22.73 -6.76 11.29
N LEU A 285 -21.69 -6.01 10.98
CA LEU A 285 -21.71 -4.54 11.03
C LEU A 285 -22.08 -3.97 9.64
N PRO A 286 -22.79 -2.82 9.55
CA PRO A 286 -23.16 -2.22 8.28
C PRO A 286 -21.98 -1.59 7.50
N ILE A 287 -20.73 -1.88 7.86
CA ILE A 287 -19.52 -1.41 7.19
C ILE A 287 -19.46 -1.88 5.73
N THR A 288 -19.80 -3.14 5.49
CA THR A 288 -19.85 -3.71 4.15
C THR A 288 -20.82 -2.96 3.26
N ASN A 289 -22.01 -2.64 3.75
CA ASN A 289 -23.00 -1.86 3.02
C ASN A 289 -22.50 -0.43 2.71
N ILE A 290 -21.85 0.22 3.66
CA ILE A 290 -21.27 1.56 3.46
C ILE A 290 -20.19 1.50 2.39
N LEU A 291 -19.29 0.51 2.44
CA LEU A 291 -18.26 0.33 1.41
C LEU A 291 -18.84 0.03 0.03
N ALA A 292 -19.90 -0.76 -0.05
CA ALA A 292 -20.60 -1.04 -1.30
C ALA A 292 -21.20 0.25 -1.92
N VAL A 293 -21.87 1.07 -1.10
CA VAL A 293 -22.43 2.35 -1.53
C VAL A 293 -21.36 3.33 -1.97
N LEU A 294 -20.29 3.49 -1.17
CA LEU A 294 -19.16 4.36 -1.53
C LEU A 294 -18.45 3.86 -2.78
N GLY A 295 -18.30 2.54 -2.94
CA GLY A 295 -17.75 1.92 -4.14
C GLY A 295 -18.60 2.21 -5.38
N MET A 296 -19.92 2.07 -5.31
CA MET A 296 -20.83 2.43 -6.42
C MET A 296 -20.72 3.91 -6.78
N LEU A 297 -20.75 4.79 -5.78
CA LEU A 297 -20.58 6.23 -6.01
C LEU A 297 -19.24 6.55 -6.65
N ALA A 298 -18.15 5.89 -6.22
CA ALA A 298 -16.82 6.05 -6.80
C ALA A 298 -16.78 5.61 -8.27
N ILE A 299 -17.45 4.50 -8.63
CA ILE A 299 -17.52 4.02 -10.01
C ILE A 299 -18.19 5.07 -10.90
N ILE A 300 -19.36 5.54 -10.50
CA ILE A 300 -20.16 6.49 -11.29
C ILE A 300 -19.46 7.85 -11.36
N ALA A 301 -19.12 8.44 -10.22
CA ALA A 301 -18.49 9.75 -10.16
C ALA A 301 -17.12 9.77 -10.85
N GLY A 302 -16.29 8.74 -10.63
CA GLY A 302 -14.99 8.62 -11.28
C GLY A 302 -15.10 8.52 -12.81
N ALA A 303 -16.06 7.76 -13.32
CA ALA A 303 -16.30 7.66 -14.76
C ALA A 303 -16.79 8.99 -15.37
N LEU A 304 -17.77 9.64 -14.73
CA LEU A 304 -18.30 10.93 -15.19
C LEU A 304 -17.23 12.03 -15.17
N PHE A 305 -16.46 12.12 -14.09
CA PHE A 305 -15.36 13.09 -13.99
C PHE A 305 -14.24 12.80 -14.99
N ALA A 306 -13.94 11.52 -15.28
CA ALA A 306 -12.97 11.16 -16.31
C ALA A 306 -13.41 11.62 -17.72
N LEU A 307 -14.69 11.48 -18.06
CA LEU A 307 -15.23 11.93 -19.35
C LEU A 307 -15.19 13.46 -19.52
N ALA A 308 -15.27 14.19 -18.40
CA ALA A 308 -15.26 15.65 -18.40
C ALA A 308 -13.83 16.25 -18.46
N GLN A 309 -12.76 15.45 -18.45
CA GLN A 309 -11.38 15.96 -18.49
C GLN A 309 -10.84 16.02 -19.91
N ASP A 310 -10.22 17.14 -20.27
CA ASP A 310 -9.49 17.30 -21.52
C ASP A 310 -8.05 16.75 -21.42
N GLU A 311 -7.44 16.87 -20.26
CA GLU A 311 -6.06 16.40 -19.99
C GLU A 311 -6.02 14.89 -19.76
N LEU A 312 -5.16 14.17 -20.50
CA LEU A 312 -5.05 12.73 -20.45
C LEU A 312 -4.68 12.20 -19.04
N LYS A 313 -3.69 12.82 -18.36
CA LYS A 313 -3.27 12.40 -17.03
C LYS A 313 -4.39 12.57 -16.00
N ARG A 314 -5.16 13.67 -16.04
CA ARG A 314 -6.31 13.87 -15.15
C ARG A 314 -7.44 12.88 -15.46
N ARG A 315 -7.68 12.59 -16.73
CA ARG A 315 -8.65 11.56 -17.16
C ARG A 315 -8.25 10.18 -16.59
N LEU A 316 -6.98 9.80 -16.70
CA LEU A 316 -6.46 8.56 -16.13
C LEU A 316 -6.52 8.53 -14.59
N ALA A 317 -6.33 9.67 -13.92
CA ALA A 317 -6.50 9.78 -12.48
C ALA A 317 -7.95 9.51 -12.05
N PHE A 318 -8.94 10.14 -12.69
CA PHE A 318 -10.36 9.86 -12.38
C PHE A 318 -10.76 8.44 -12.75
N SER A 319 -10.20 7.87 -13.81
CA SER A 319 -10.42 6.45 -14.10
C SER A 319 -9.86 5.55 -12.98
N THR A 320 -8.77 5.94 -12.29
CA THR A 320 -8.29 5.23 -11.11
C THR A 320 -9.30 5.29 -9.96
N VAL A 321 -9.94 6.45 -9.72
CA VAL A 321 -11.02 6.57 -8.72
C VAL A 321 -12.16 5.58 -9.02
N SER A 322 -12.59 5.51 -10.28
CA SER A 322 -13.62 4.56 -10.70
C SER A 322 -13.19 3.11 -10.46
N GLN A 323 -11.95 2.74 -10.82
CA GLN A 323 -11.44 1.38 -10.64
C GLN A 323 -11.25 1.01 -9.16
N VAL A 324 -10.86 1.94 -8.31
CA VAL A 324 -10.86 1.77 -6.84
C VAL A 324 -12.29 1.51 -6.35
N GLY A 325 -13.28 2.16 -6.94
CA GLY A 325 -14.68 1.90 -6.65
C GLY A 325 -15.09 0.44 -6.86
N TYR A 326 -14.64 -0.21 -7.94
CA TYR A 326 -14.91 -1.66 -8.16
C TYR A 326 -14.30 -2.53 -7.07
N ILE A 327 -13.09 -2.21 -6.59
CA ILE A 327 -12.45 -2.94 -5.50
C ILE A 327 -13.29 -2.80 -4.22
N PHE A 328 -13.67 -1.57 -3.86
CA PHE A 328 -14.46 -1.33 -2.64
C PHE A 328 -15.88 -1.88 -2.74
N LEU A 329 -16.49 -1.88 -3.93
CA LEU A 329 -17.77 -2.54 -4.15
C LEU A 329 -17.65 -4.05 -3.87
N GLY A 330 -16.63 -4.71 -4.41
CA GLY A 330 -16.40 -6.14 -4.18
C GLY A 330 -16.16 -6.46 -2.71
N ILE A 331 -15.38 -5.64 -1.98
CA ILE A 331 -15.21 -5.76 -0.52
C ILE A 331 -16.55 -5.56 0.19
N GLY A 332 -17.33 -4.57 -0.24
CA GLY A 332 -18.62 -4.22 0.33
C GLY A 332 -19.72 -5.26 0.11
N LEU A 333 -19.59 -6.18 -0.85
CA LEU A 333 -20.49 -7.31 -0.99
C LEU A 333 -20.42 -8.29 0.19
N GLY A 334 -19.37 -8.26 1.00
CA GLY A 334 -19.24 -9.04 2.23
C GLY A 334 -19.24 -10.56 2.04
N ASN A 335 -18.94 -11.05 0.84
CA ASN A 335 -18.91 -12.48 0.52
C ASN A 335 -17.60 -12.87 -0.17
N ILE A 336 -17.33 -14.18 -0.24
CA ILE A 336 -16.09 -14.73 -0.80
C ILE A 336 -15.92 -14.33 -2.27
N GLN A 337 -16.98 -14.34 -3.07
CA GLN A 337 -16.93 -13.99 -4.50
C GLN A 337 -16.55 -12.53 -4.70
N GLY A 338 -17.13 -11.62 -3.93
CA GLY A 338 -16.81 -10.20 -3.95
C GLY A 338 -15.36 -9.91 -3.55
N LEU A 339 -14.89 -10.55 -2.47
CA LEU A 339 -13.51 -10.44 -2.04
C LEU A 339 -12.52 -10.98 -3.07
N THR A 340 -12.79 -12.17 -3.63
CA THR A 340 -11.96 -12.75 -4.69
C THR A 340 -11.92 -11.84 -5.91
N GLY A 341 -13.07 -11.29 -6.34
CA GLY A 341 -13.15 -10.31 -7.41
C GLY A 341 -12.32 -9.06 -7.12
N SER A 342 -12.36 -8.56 -5.89
CA SER A 342 -11.53 -7.40 -5.47
C SER A 342 -10.04 -7.69 -5.55
N PHE A 343 -9.57 -8.84 -5.08
CA PHE A 343 -8.16 -9.22 -5.18
C PHE A 343 -7.69 -9.39 -6.62
N MET A 344 -8.49 -10.05 -7.47
CA MET A 344 -8.19 -10.16 -8.90
C MET A 344 -8.17 -8.79 -9.58
N HIS A 345 -9.09 -7.89 -9.18
CA HIS A 345 -9.12 -6.54 -9.71
C HIS A 345 -7.94 -5.69 -9.23
N ILE A 346 -7.47 -5.86 -7.98
CA ILE A 346 -6.24 -5.23 -7.48
C ILE A 346 -5.07 -5.56 -8.39
N LEU A 347 -4.87 -6.85 -8.71
CA LEU A 347 -3.78 -7.30 -9.57
C LEU A 347 -3.92 -6.77 -11.01
N SER A 348 -5.07 -6.98 -11.65
CA SER A 348 -5.29 -6.56 -13.04
C SER A 348 -5.18 -5.05 -13.21
N HIS A 349 -5.75 -4.27 -12.28
CA HIS A 349 -5.67 -2.82 -12.30
C HIS A 349 -4.24 -2.33 -11.99
N ALA A 350 -3.47 -3.01 -11.13
CA ALA A 350 -2.06 -2.67 -10.89
C ALA A 350 -1.25 -2.77 -12.19
N ILE A 351 -1.40 -3.86 -12.94
CA ILE A 351 -0.73 -4.07 -14.23
C ILE A 351 -1.20 -3.03 -15.27
N THR A 352 -2.51 -2.86 -15.43
CA THR A 352 -3.08 -1.94 -16.44
C THR A 352 -2.67 -0.49 -16.21
N LYS A 353 -2.49 -0.07 -14.95
CA LYS A 353 -2.10 1.32 -14.62
C LYS A 353 -0.59 1.55 -14.63
N ALA A 354 0.20 0.50 -14.68
CA ALA A 354 1.65 0.59 -14.85
C ALA A 354 2.05 0.79 -16.32
N LEU A 355 1.18 0.35 -17.25
CA LEU A 355 1.33 0.52 -18.70
C LEU A 355 0.90 1.91 -19.16
#